data_751241e48fd025f06aafdc2506bec897
#
_entry.id   751241e48fd025f06aafdc2506bec897
#
_cell.length_a   1.000
_cell.length_b   1.000
_cell.length_c   1.000
_cell.angle_alpha   90.00
_cell.angle_beta   90.00
_cell.angle_gamma   90.00
#
_symmetry.space_group_name_H-M   'P 1'
#
loop_
_entity.id
_entity.type
_entity.pdbx_description
1 polymer ?
#
loop_
_entity_poly.entity_id
_entity_poly.type
_entity_poly.pdbx_seq_one_letter_code
_entity_poly.pdbx_strand_id
1 'polypeptide(L)'
;EEFTVDSRDKLHNARPDIVLFINGIPFAVIECKTPQISVEQAVEQNIRNQQKEYIPQLYKFAQIVMATNKNAVKYATTGTPKKFWNVWKEQNTAFLEGALAQYVTDRTPTEQDRNLISLFSKERVIELIRYFVLFDANVKKICRYQQYFAIKEIIKTIQQSDEKGNRQSGVIW
;
A
#
# COMPACT_ATOMS: atom_id res chain seq x y z
N GLU A 1 -19.24 -2.17 -10.04
CA GLU A 1 -20.07 -3.15 -9.29
C GLU A 1 -19.65 -3.14 -7.82
N GLU A 2 -20.63 -3.19 -6.93
CA GLU A 2 -20.39 -3.29 -5.49
C GLU A 2 -19.99 -4.74 -5.13
N PHE A 3 -18.80 -4.90 -4.56
CA PHE A 3 -18.29 -6.21 -4.18
C PHE A 3 -18.69 -6.52 -2.73
N THR A 4 -19.76 -7.30 -2.55
CA THR A 4 -20.24 -7.74 -1.25
C THR A 4 -19.63 -9.10 -0.89
N VAL A 5 -19.15 -9.22 0.34
CA VAL A 5 -18.60 -10.47 0.89
C VAL A 5 -19.39 -10.85 2.13
N ASP A 6 -19.96 -12.05 2.11
CA ASP A 6 -20.67 -12.59 3.26
C ASP A 6 -19.68 -13.09 4.32
N SER A 7 -20.01 -12.87 5.59
CA SER A 7 -19.32 -13.52 6.69
C SER A 7 -19.55 -15.05 6.66
N ARG A 8 -18.70 -15.80 7.35
CA ARG A 8 -18.82 -17.26 7.39
C ARG A 8 -20.14 -17.74 8.01
N ASP A 9 -20.63 -17.02 8.99
CA ASP A 9 -21.91 -17.31 9.68
C ASP A 9 -23.12 -16.74 8.94
N LYS A 10 -22.90 -15.99 7.84
CA LYS A 10 -23.93 -15.29 7.06
C LYS A 10 -24.78 -14.29 7.86
N LEU A 11 -24.39 -13.97 9.10
CA LEU A 11 -25.07 -12.99 9.95
C LEU A 11 -24.61 -11.57 9.64
N HIS A 12 -23.41 -11.45 9.08
CA HIS A 12 -22.80 -10.17 8.71
C HIS A 12 -22.37 -10.22 7.25
N ASN A 13 -22.45 -9.13 6.59
CA ASN A 13 -21.76 -8.92 5.33
C ASN A 13 -20.93 -7.64 5.43
N ALA A 14 -19.87 -7.58 4.68
CA ALA A 14 -19.09 -6.37 4.56
C ALA A 14 -18.86 -6.05 3.09
N ARG A 15 -18.89 -4.77 2.80
CA ARG A 15 -18.59 -4.24 1.48
C ARG A 15 -17.35 -3.38 1.58
N PRO A 16 -16.17 -3.94 1.27
CA PRO A 16 -14.98 -3.13 1.10
C PRO A 16 -15.19 -2.11 -0.02
N ASP A 17 -14.74 -0.88 0.17
CA ASP A 17 -14.98 0.17 -0.82
C ASP A 17 -14.28 -0.16 -2.15
N ILE A 18 -13.02 -0.64 -2.09
CA ILE A 18 -12.27 -1.06 -3.29
C ILE A 18 -11.48 -2.34 -2.98
N VAL A 19 -11.59 -3.32 -3.87
CA VAL A 19 -10.75 -4.53 -3.86
C VAL A 19 -10.00 -4.60 -5.19
N LEU A 20 -8.68 -4.69 -5.12
CA LEU A 20 -7.85 -4.86 -6.31
C LEU A 20 -7.49 -6.32 -6.51
N PHE A 21 -7.62 -6.79 -7.75
CA PHE A 21 -7.38 -8.18 -8.13
C PHE A 21 -6.21 -8.30 -9.09
N ILE A 22 -5.43 -9.37 -8.92
CA ILE A 22 -4.46 -9.83 -9.91
C ILE A 22 -4.84 -11.26 -10.29
N ASN A 23 -5.19 -11.48 -11.56
CA ASN A 23 -5.63 -12.77 -12.06
C ASN A 23 -6.73 -13.43 -11.19
N GLY A 24 -7.70 -12.65 -10.74
CA GLY A 24 -8.81 -13.12 -9.91
C GLY A 24 -8.49 -13.29 -8.41
N ILE A 25 -7.25 -13.06 -8.00
CA ILE A 25 -6.83 -13.12 -6.59
C ILE A 25 -6.88 -11.73 -5.98
N PRO A 26 -7.63 -11.50 -4.88
CA PRO A 26 -7.67 -10.20 -4.21
C PRO A 26 -6.31 -9.92 -3.55
N PHE A 27 -5.59 -8.92 -4.02
CA PHE A 27 -4.26 -8.61 -3.50
C PHE A 27 -4.21 -7.33 -2.65
N ALA A 28 -5.18 -6.44 -2.80
CA ALA A 28 -5.28 -5.26 -1.95
C ALA A 28 -6.74 -4.92 -1.61
N VAL A 29 -6.94 -4.39 -0.40
CA VAL A 29 -8.23 -3.91 0.08
C VAL A 29 -8.06 -2.48 0.57
N ILE A 30 -8.90 -1.58 0.05
CA ILE A 30 -8.86 -0.15 0.32
C ILE A 30 -10.20 0.28 0.92
N GLU A 31 -10.14 0.94 2.07
CA GLU A 31 -11.29 1.58 2.72
C GLU A 31 -11.18 3.10 2.58
N CYS A 32 -12.27 3.72 2.15
CA CYS A 32 -12.35 5.14 1.87
C CYS A 32 -13.30 5.85 2.86
N LYS A 33 -12.95 7.06 3.24
CA LYS A 33 -13.85 7.95 3.98
C LYS A 33 -13.96 9.30 3.28
N THR A 34 -15.00 10.04 3.58
CA THR A 34 -15.14 11.41 3.13
C THR A 34 -14.05 12.29 3.77
N PRO A 35 -13.67 13.42 3.15
CA PRO A 35 -12.60 14.28 3.67
C PRO A 35 -12.83 14.82 5.10
N GLN A 36 -14.08 14.85 5.54
CA GLN A 36 -14.47 15.32 6.88
C GLN A 36 -14.29 14.26 7.97
N ILE A 37 -14.15 13.00 7.56
CA ILE A 37 -13.98 11.86 8.48
C ILE A 37 -12.49 11.51 8.56
N SER A 38 -12.01 11.27 9.79
CA SER A 38 -10.63 10.87 10.00
C SER A 38 -10.28 9.56 9.26
N VAL A 39 -9.12 9.51 8.64
CA VAL A 39 -8.58 8.29 8.02
C VAL A 39 -8.44 7.13 9.02
N GLU A 40 -8.35 7.43 10.32
CA GLU A 40 -8.30 6.43 11.38
C GLU A 40 -9.54 5.54 11.42
N GLN A 41 -10.71 6.07 11.04
CA GLN A 41 -11.92 5.26 10.95
C GLN A 41 -11.88 4.26 9.79
N ALA A 42 -11.24 4.60 8.67
CA ALA A 42 -11.00 3.66 7.59
C ALA A 42 -9.99 2.57 8.00
N VAL A 43 -8.97 2.93 8.79
CA VAL A 43 -8.03 1.97 9.37
C VAL A 43 -8.76 1.00 10.28
N GLU A 44 -9.60 1.49 11.20
CA GLU A 44 -10.37 0.67 12.13
C GLU A 44 -11.35 -0.25 11.39
N GLN A 45 -12.02 0.26 10.37
CA GLN A 45 -12.91 -0.55 9.52
C GLN A 45 -12.15 -1.68 8.84
N ASN A 46 -11.00 -1.38 8.26
CA ASN A 46 -10.15 -2.37 7.59
C ASN A 46 -9.67 -3.44 8.59
N ILE A 47 -9.24 -3.07 9.80
CA ILE A 47 -8.85 -4.00 10.86
C ILE A 47 -10.04 -4.84 11.32
N ARG A 48 -11.21 -4.24 11.54
CA ARG A 48 -12.44 -4.93 11.92
C ARG A 48 -12.83 -5.98 10.89
N ASN A 49 -12.78 -5.64 9.61
CA ASN A 49 -13.17 -6.54 8.51
C ASN A 49 -12.28 -7.80 8.44
N GLN A 50 -11.09 -7.77 9.03
CA GLN A 50 -10.19 -8.93 9.14
C GLN A 50 -10.56 -9.88 10.30
N GLN A 51 -11.43 -9.47 11.23
CA GLN A 51 -11.80 -10.29 12.38
C GLN A 51 -12.68 -11.48 11.96
N LYS A 52 -12.69 -12.51 12.80
CA LYS A 52 -13.36 -13.79 12.53
C LYS A 52 -14.85 -13.65 12.21
N GLU A 53 -15.49 -12.68 12.84
CA GLU A 53 -16.91 -12.38 12.74
C GLU A 53 -17.31 -11.67 11.43
N TYR A 54 -16.30 -11.14 10.71
CA TYR A 54 -16.52 -10.41 9.46
C TYR A 54 -16.10 -11.22 8.23
N ILE A 55 -15.19 -10.70 7.44
CA ILE A 55 -14.79 -11.27 6.14
C ILE A 55 -13.30 -11.63 6.03
N PRO A 56 -12.71 -12.34 7.02
CA PRO A 56 -11.27 -12.68 7.02
C PRO A 56 -10.83 -13.47 5.77
N GLN A 57 -11.74 -14.18 5.11
CA GLN A 57 -11.45 -14.94 3.90
C GLN A 57 -10.96 -14.08 2.75
N LEU A 58 -11.45 -12.83 2.63
CA LEU A 58 -10.99 -11.88 1.62
C LEU A 58 -9.52 -11.49 1.85
N TYR A 59 -9.12 -11.38 3.12
CA TYR A 59 -7.80 -10.90 3.51
C TYR A 59 -6.70 -11.98 3.48
N LYS A 60 -7.05 -13.25 3.24
CA LYS A 60 -6.06 -14.33 3.18
C LYS A 60 -4.99 -14.11 2.12
N PHE A 61 -5.38 -13.56 0.99
CA PHE A 61 -4.50 -13.32 -0.15
C PHE A 61 -4.06 -11.85 -0.26
N ALA A 62 -4.74 -10.95 0.44
CA ALA A 62 -4.39 -9.54 0.41
C ALA A 62 -2.97 -9.30 0.93
N GLN A 63 -2.17 -8.59 0.15
CA GLN A 63 -0.78 -8.23 0.48
C GLN A 63 -0.71 -6.84 1.06
N ILE A 64 -1.54 -5.94 0.58
CA ILE A 64 -1.59 -4.55 0.99
C ILE A 64 -3.00 -4.21 1.43
N VAL A 65 -3.12 -3.51 2.55
CA VAL A 65 -4.34 -2.87 3.01
C VAL A 65 -4.11 -1.37 3.09
N MET A 66 -5.10 -0.59 2.67
CA MET A 66 -5.00 0.86 2.61
C MET A 66 -6.25 1.51 3.18
N ALA A 67 -6.07 2.64 3.82
CA ALA A 67 -7.12 3.51 4.34
C ALA A 67 -6.90 4.93 3.82
N THR A 68 -7.95 5.59 3.36
CA THR A 68 -7.84 6.93 2.78
C THR A 68 -9.09 7.77 3.01
N ASN A 69 -8.92 9.11 3.01
CA ASN A 69 -10.01 10.09 3.07
C ASN A 69 -9.78 11.30 2.15
N LYS A 70 -9.13 11.13 1.00
CA LYS A 70 -8.68 12.19 0.09
C LYS A 70 -7.45 12.95 0.59
N ASN A 71 -7.41 13.41 1.85
CA ASN A 71 -6.37 14.28 2.40
C ASN A 71 -5.26 13.52 3.12
N ALA A 72 -5.53 12.28 3.53
CA ALA A 72 -4.61 11.43 4.25
C ALA A 72 -4.73 9.99 3.77
N VAL A 73 -3.61 9.29 3.79
CA VAL A 73 -3.51 7.89 3.41
C VAL A 73 -2.65 7.15 4.42
N LYS A 74 -3.11 5.97 4.82
CA LYS A 74 -2.32 5.00 5.59
C LYS A 74 -2.35 3.65 4.90
N TYR A 75 -1.25 2.94 4.97
CA TYR A 75 -1.13 1.59 4.43
C TYR A 75 -0.48 0.64 5.44
N ALA A 76 -0.75 -0.63 5.25
CA ALA A 76 -0.19 -1.72 6.03
C ALA A 76 -0.30 -3.03 5.24
N THR A 77 0.04 -4.13 5.87
CA THR A 77 -0.37 -5.46 5.42
C THR A 77 -1.38 -6.08 6.37
N THR A 78 -1.97 -7.21 5.99
CA THR A 78 -2.95 -7.91 6.82
C THR A 78 -2.41 -8.28 8.19
N GLY A 79 -3.25 -8.16 9.22
CA GLY A 79 -2.88 -8.44 10.61
C GLY A 79 -2.10 -7.33 11.32
N THR A 80 -1.81 -6.21 10.64
CA THR A 80 -1.06 -5.10 11.24
C THR A 80 -1.91 -4.33 12.25
N PRO A 81 -1.48 -4.21 13.53
CA PRO A 81 -2.16 -3.38 14.51
C PRO A 81 -2.18 -1.90 14.11
N LYS A 82 -3.23 -1.16 14.51
CA LYS A 82 -3.45 0.24 14.15
C LYS A 82 -2.22 1.14 14.30
N LYS A 83 -1.48 1.00 15.40
CA LYS A 83 -0.30 1.83 15.70
C LYS A 83 0.87 1.67 14.72
N PHE A 84 0.85 0.63 13.90
CA PHE A 84 1.90 0.33 12.92
C PHE A 84 1.48 0.58 11.48
N TRP A 85 0.30 1.16 11.25
CA TRP A 85 -0.07 1.64 9.94
C TRP A 85 0.78 2.86 9.57
N ASN A 86 1.35 2.83 8.39
CA ASN A 86 2.33 3.82 7.94
C ASN A 86 1.73 4.76 6.89
N VAL A 87 2.34 5.93 6.74
CA VAL A 87 2.13 6.81 5.60
C VAL A 87 3.15 6.48 4.53
N TRP A 88 2.77 6.60 3.26
CA TRP A 88 3.71 6.55 2.16
C TRP A 88 4.01 7.99 1.71
N LYS A 89 5.29 8.34 1.65
CA LYS A 89 5.73 9.65 1.16
C LYS A 89 6.76 9.42 0.06
N GLU A 90 6.34 9.69 -1.16
CA GLU A 90 7.24 9.68 -2.30
C GLU A 90 7.56 11.13 -2.68
N GLN A 91 8.83 11.39 -2.95
CA GLN A 91 9.23 12.67 -3.54
C GLN A 91 8.62 12.81 -4.93
N ASN A 92 8.44 14.05 -5.39
CA ASN A 92 7.95 14.34 -6.73
C ASN A 92 8.98 13.84 -7.76
N THR A 93 8.76 12.64 -8.23
CA THR A 93 9.56 12.04 -9.31
C THR A 93 8.90 12.32 -10.66
N ALA A 94 9.70 12.30 -11.73
CA ALA A 94 9.14 12.43 -13.08
C ALA A 94 8.07 11.37 -13.38
N PHE A 95 8.23 10.17 -12.81
CA PHE A 95 7.22 9.11 -12.89
C PHE A 95 5.90 9.54 -12.24
N LEU A 96 5.94 9.97 -10.99
CA LEU A 96 4.74 10.35 -10.23
C LEU A 96 4.03 11.54 -10.87
N GLU A 97 4.77 12.59 -11.21
CA GLU A 97 4.21 13.78 -11.85
C GLU A 97 3.62 13.49 -13.22
N GLY A 98 4.30 12.68 -14.04
CA GLY A 98 3.78 12.25 -15.34
C GLY A 98 2.49 11.43 -15.23
N ALA A 99 2.43 10.50 -14.28
CA ALA A 99 1.24 9.69 -14.04
C ALA A 99 0.09 10.54 -13.47
N LEU A 100 0.37 11.46 -12.56
CA LEU A 100 -0.65 12.38 -12.04
C LEU A 100 -1.23 13.24 -13.16
N ALA A 101 -0.40 13.80 -14.03
CA ALA A 101 -0.85 14.59 -15.18
C ALA A 101 -1.70 13.76 -16.17
N GLN A 102 -1.42 12.48 -16.28
CA GLN A 102 -2.18 11.57 -17.15
C GLN A 102 -3.54 11.16 -16.56
N TYR A 103 -3.60 10.86 -15.27
CA TYR A 103 -4.79 10.26 -14.66
C TYR A 103 -5.68 11.24 -13.90
N VAL A 104 -5.16 12.41 -13.53
CA VAL A 104 -5.90 13.43 -12.79
C VAL A 104 -5.90 14.73 -13.60
N THR A 105 -6.81 14.82 -14.58
CA THR A 105 -6.84 15.90 -15.56
C THR A 105 -7.86 17.01 -15.25
N ASP A 106 -8.82 16.74 -14.38
CA ASP A 106 -9.99 17.59 -14.13
C ASP A 106 -9.91 18.38 -12.81
N ARG A 107 -8.88 18.11 -12.00
CA ARG A 107 -8.69 18.73 -10.68
C ARG A 107 -7.25 18.67 -10.21
N THR A 108 -6.94 19.38 -9.12
CA THR A 108 -5.64 19.27 -8.45
C THR A 108 -5.49 17.89 -7.81
N PRO A 109 -4.36 17.18 -8.03
CA PRO A 109 -4.08 15.92 -7.38
C PRO A 109 -4.06 16.03 -5.86
N THR A 110 -4.63 15.03 -5.19
CA THR A 110 -4.72 14.93 -3.74
C THR A 110 -3.70 13.92 -3.20
N GLU A 111 -3.55 13.84 -1.86
CA GLU A 111 -2.73 12.80 -1.22
C GLU A 111 -3.22 11.39 -1.57
N GLN A 112 -4.52 11.20 -1.73
CA GLN A 112 -5.09 9.93 -2.17
C GLN A 112 -4.58 9.55 -3.56
N ASP A 113 -4.61 10.47 -4.52
CA ASP A 113 -4.16 10.20 -5.90
C ASP A 113 -2.67 9.87 -5.93
N ARG A 114 -1.85 10.67 -5.23
CA ARG A 114 -0.41 10.44 -5.13
C ARG A 114 -0.09 9.05 -4.58
N ASN A 115 -0.74 8.68 -3.48
CA ASN A 115 -0.50 7.39 -2.84
C ASN A 115 -1.06 6.21 -3.64
N LEU A 116 -2.21 6.35 -4.31
CA LEU A 116 -2.74 5.31 -5.19
C LEU A 116 -1.77 5.03 -6.34
N ILE A 117 -1.29 6.06 -7.02
CA ILE A 117 -0.33 5.91 -8.11
C ILE A 117 1.00 5.34 -7.59
N SER A 118 1.53 5.87 -6.49
CA SER A 118 2.81 5.43 -5.92
C SER A 118 2.80 3.99 -5.46
N LEU A 119 1.76 3.56 -4.75
CA LEU A 119 1.70 2.22 -4.16
C LEU A 119 1.18 1.15 -5.14
N PHE A 120 0.29 1.54 -6.06
CA PHE A 120 -0.42 0.57 -6.91
C PHE A 120 -0.05 0.66 -8.40
N SER A 121 1.01 1.39 -8.77
CA SER A 121 1.59 1.18 -10.09
C SER A 121 2.04 -0.28 -10.22
N LYS A 122 1.85 -0.85 -11.39
CA LYS A 122 2.05 -2.28 -11.65
C LYS A 122 3.44 -2.77 -11.22
N GLU A 123 4.47 -2.04 -11.60
CA GLU A 123 5.86 -2.34 -11.28
C GLU A 123 6.11 -2.26 -9.78
N ARG A 124 5.59 -1.22 -9.11
CA ARG A 124 5.76 -1.00 -7.68
C ARG A 124 5.09 -2.10 -6.87
N VAL A 125 3.86 -2.48 -7.21
CA VAL A 125 3.13 -3.55 -6.53
C VAL A 125 3.88 -4.86 -6.60
N ILE A 126 4.37 -5.24 -7.78
CA ILE A 126 5.13 -6.47 -7.97
C ILE A 126 6.42 -6.43 -7.14
N GLU A 127 7.13 -5.31 -7.15
CA GLU A 127 8.36 -5.12 -6.39
C GLU A 127 8.11 -5.18 -4.87
N LEU A 128 7.07 -4.49 -4.38
CA LEU A 128 6.68 -4.52 -2.96
C LEU A 128 6.37 -5.94 -2.50
N ILE A 129 5.53 -6.65 -3.23
CA ILE A 129 5.13 -8.01 -2.87
C ILE A 129 6.32 -8.97 -2.89
N ARG A 130 7.21 -8.84 -3.87
CA ARG A 130 8.33 -9.75 -4.07
C ARG A 130 9.48 -9.54 -3.11
N TYR A 131 9.77 -8.30 -2.72
CA TYR A 131 11.01 -7.96 -2.00
C TYR A 131 10.79 -7.21 -0.69
N PHE A 132 9.60 -6.64 -0.46
CA PHE A 132 9.35 -5.74 0.66
C PHE A 132 8.18 -6.15 1.56
N VAL A 133 7.53 -7.28 1.25
CA VAL A 133 6.64 -7.99 2.15
C VAL A 133 7.36 -9.22 2.66
N LEU A 134 7.43 -9.38 3.98
CA LEU A 134 8.14 -10.48 4.62
C LEU A 134 7.37 -10.98 5.85
N PHE A 135 7.73 -12.16 6.30
CA PHE A 135 7.25 -12.73 7.55
C PHE A 135 8.40 -12.74 8.57
N ASP A 136 8.13 -12.15 9.73
CA ASP A 136 9.03 -12.14 10.87
C ASP A 136 8.28 -12.68 12.10
N ALA A 137 8.75 -13.78 12.66
CA ALA A 137 8.08 -14.52 13.74
C ALA A 137 6.58 -14.75 13.45
N ASN A 138 6.24 -15.22 12.24
CA ASN A 138 4.89 -15.43 11.74
C ASN A 138 4.01 -14.17 11.62
N VAL A 139 4.57 -12.98 11.81
CA VAL A 139 3.88 -11.72 11.58
C VAL A 139 4.25 -11.19 10.20
N LYS A 140 3.25 -10.98 9.37
CA LYS A 140 3.42 -10.37 8.06
C LYS A 140 3.73 -8.88 8.21
N LYS A 141 4.75 -8.43 7.53
CA LYS A 141 5.23 -7.04 7.57
C LYS A 141 5.44 -6.50 6.17
N ILE A 142 5.18 -5.22 5.99
CA ILE A 142 5.51 -4.46 4.78
C ILE A 142 6.48 -3.33 5.15
N CYS A 143 7.41 -3.02 4.25
CA CYS A 143 8.39 -1.97 4.49
C CYS A 143 7.74 -0.59 4.65
N ARG A 144 8.43 0.32 5.32
CA ARG A 144 8.16 1.76 5.29
C ARG A 144 8.77 2.38 4.04
N TYR A 145 8.23 3.53 3.59
CA TYR A 145 8.73 4.21 2.39
C TYR A 145 10.22 4.54 2.49
N GLN A 146 10.72 4.93 3.69
CA GLN A 146 12.14 5.21 3.89
C GLN A 146 13.01 3.98 3.59
N GLN A 147 12.58 2.80 4.07
CA GLN A 147 13.30 1.54 3.81
C GLN A 147 13.28 1.19 2.32
N TYR A 148 12.14 1.38 1.66
CA TYR A 148 12.01 1.14 0.23
C TYR A 148 13.00 2.01 -0.57
N PHE A 149 12.95 3.32 -0.39
CA PHE A 149 13.79 4.25 -1.15
C PHE A 149 15.27 4.13 -0.80
N ALA A 150 15.60 3.91 0.49
CA ALA A 150 16.98 3.67 0.90
C ALA A 150 17.58 2.44 0.21
N ILE A 151 16.87 1.31 0.19
CA ILE A 151 17.33 0.10 -0.49
C ILE A 151 17.49 0.33 -2.00
N LYS A 152 16.56 1.04 -2.64
CA LYS A 152 16.66 1.38 -4.07
C LYS A 152 17.91 2.20 -4.36
N GLU A 153 18.21 3.19 -3.54
CA GLU A 153 19.40 4.03 -3.75
C GLU A 153 20.71 3.27 -3.47
N ILE A 154 20.72 2.41 -2.43
CA ILE A 154 21.87 1.51 -2.17
C ILE A 154 22.15 0.62 -3.38
N ILE A 155 21.12 -0.06 -3.90
CA ILE A 155 21.29 -0.96 -5.04
C ILE A 155 21.81 -0.18 -6.25
N LYS A 156 21.26 1.00 -6.53
CA LYS A 156 21.71 1.87 -7.61
C LYS A 156 23.19 2.25 -7.44
N THR A 157 23.59 2.63 -6.23
CA THR A 157 24.98 3.03 -5.93
C THR A 157 25.95 1.89 -6.12
N ILE A 158 25.67 0.70 -5.56
CA ILE A 158 26.59 -0.45 -5.67
C ILE A 158 26.67 -1.06 -7.09
N GLN A 159 25.70 -0.74 -7.95
CA GLN A 159 25.74 -1.14 -9.36
C GLN A 159 26.62 -0.21 -10.20
N GLN A 160 26.98 0.95 -9.69
CA GLN A 160 27.89 1.87 -10.38
C GLN A 160 29.34 1.52 -10.06
N SER A 161 30.20 1.67 -11.05
CA SER A 161 31.66 1.52 -10.89
C SER A 161 32.32 2.86 -11.14
N ASP A 162 33.46 3.08 -10.47
CA ASP A 162 34.36 4.19 -10.76
C ASP A 162 35.15 3.95 -12.07
N GLU A 163 35.93 4.92 -12.48
CA GLU A 163 36.77 4.83 -13.69
C GLU A 163 37.82 3.69 -13.63
N LYS A 164 38.10 3.15 -12.45
CA LYS A 164 39.03 2.03 -12.22
C LYS A 164 38.29 0.67 -12.13
N GLY A 165 36.96 0.65 -12.30
CA GLY A 165 36.16 -0.56 -12.22
C GLY A 165 35.76 -0.98 -10.79
N ASN A 166 36.07 -0.21 -9.75
CA ASN A 166 35.66 -0.51 -8.39
C ASN A 166 34.21 -0.08 -8.17
N ARG A 167 33.45 -0.88 -7.43
CA ARG A 167 32.08 -0.52 -7.04
C ARG A 167 32.06 0.72 -6.15
N GLN A 168 31.11 1.59 -6.39
CA GLN A 168 30.89 2.74 -5.50
C GLN A 168 30.45 2.27 -4.12
N SER A 169 30.94 2.95 -3.09
CA SER A 169 30.56 2.75 -1.70
C SER A 169 29.87 4.01 -1.16
N GLY A 170 29.13 3.85 -0.08
CA GLY A 170 28.44 4.96 0.57
C GLY A 170 28.16 4.66 2.04
N VAL A 171 27.75 5.67 2.78
CA VAL A 171 27.30 5.57 4.17
C VAL A 171 25.80 5.87 4.22
N ILE A 172 25.06 5.04 4.93
CA ILE A 172 23.63 5.24 5.20
C ILE A 172 23.51 5.75 6.63
N TRP A 173 22.87 6.87 6.79
CA TRP A 173 22.67 7.56 8.06
C TRP A 173 21.30 8.25 8.16
#